data_97df6ca6bfaf124c6f29993b51110acb
#
_entry.id   97df6ca6bfaf124c6f29993b51110acb
#
_cell.length_a   1.000
_cell.length_b   1.000
_cell.length_c   1.000
_cell.angle_alpha   90.00
_cell.angle_beta   90.00
_cell.angle_gamma   90.00
#
_symmetry.space_group_name_H-M   'P 1'
#
loop_
_entity.id
_entity.type
_entity.pdbx_description
1 polymer ?
#
loop_
_entity_poly.entity_id
_entity_poly.type
_entity_poly.pdbx_seq_one_letter_code
_entity_poly.pdbx_strand_id
1 'polypeptide(L)'
;MIYPPEMLDILQAAAVSAWEGTVYRHMFGSHGPARSNTGGARWNPPGLEAIYTSCERETALAEAEYYIGMQPLRPKAKRTIYTIRVSLGNIIDLSGPRLLSQLGITDEVLSSIDHSLCRVIGAAVDWLGHDGLLVPSARRRGGTNLVIFRHDLSASDFKVTAEEVIAPDERT
;
A
#
# COMPACT_ATOMS: atom_id res chain seq x y z
N MET A 1 -9.88 -2.18 -19.01
CA MET A 1 -8.56 -2.87 -19.09
C MET A 1 -8.84 -4.35 -19.29
N ILE A 2 -8.07 -5.04 -20.11
CA ILE A 2 -8.19 -6.50 -20.30
C ILE A 2 -7.07 -7.14 -19.49
N TYR A 3 -7.42 -8.04 -18.59
CA TYR A 3 -6.44 -8.74 -17.74
C TYR A 3 -6.03 -10.06 -18.39
N PRO A 4 -4.75 -10.47 -18.29
CA PRO A 4 -4.32 -11.79 -18.74
C PRO A 4 -5.11 -12.90 -18.02
N PRO A 5 -5.68 -13.89 -18.73
CA PRO A 5 -6.48 -14.96 -18.11
C PRO A 5 -5.70 -15.72 -17.03
N GLU A 6 -4.44 -16.05 -17.28
CA GLU A 6 -3.56 -16.76 -16.32
C GLU A 6 -3.38 -15.98 -15.01
N MET A 7 -3.28 -14.65 -15.10
CA MET A 7 -3.21 -13.78 -13.90
C MET A 7 -4.51 -13.86 -13.10
N LEU A 8 -5.67 -13.78 -13.76
CA LEU A 8 -6.96 -13.89 -13.09
C LEU A 8 -7.13 -15.27 -12.45
N ASP A 9 -6.72 -16.34 -13.11
CA ASP A 9 -6.78 -17.70 -12.57
C ASP A 9 -5.93 -17.82 -11.30
N ILE A 10 -4.72 -17.27 -11.29
CA ILE A 10 -3.83 -17.25 -10.13
C ILE A 10 -4.48 -16.47 -8.98
N LEU A 11 -5.02 -15.28 -9.24
CA LEU A 11 -5.64 -14.44 -8.23
C LEU A 11 -6.92 -15.05 -7.67
N GLN A 12 -7.76 -15.68 -8.51
CA GLN A 12 -8.98 -16.37 -8.08
C GLN A 12 -8.69 -17.63 -7.27
N ALA A 13 -7.59 -18.32 -7.56
CA ALA A 13 -7.14 -19.49 -6.80
C ALA A 13 -6.42 -19.12 -5.49
N ALA A 14 -6.04 -17.84 -5.32
CA ALA A 14 -5.38 -17.38 -4.10
C ALA A 14 -6.31 -17.44 -2.89
N ALA A 15 -5.73 -17.74 -1.73
CA ALA A 15 -6.49 -17.70 -0.48
C ALA A 15 -6.92 -16.26 -0.18
N VAL A 16 -8.21 -16.12 0.12
CA VAL A 16 -8.83 -14.86 0.52
C VAL A 16 -9.22 -14.97 1.99
N SER A 17 -8.95 -13.92 2.77
CA SER A 17 -9.26 -13.90 4.19
C SER A 17 -9.69 -12.52 4.66
N ALA A 18 -10.44 -12.48 5.76
CA ALA A 18 -10.60 -11.27 6.53
C ALA A 18 -9.25 -10.88 7.15
N TRP A 19 -9.01 -9.59 7.24
CA TRP A 19 -7.82 -9.03 7.88
C TRP A 19 -8.22 -7.96 8.88
N GLU A 20 -7.69 -8.08 10.08
CA GLU A 20 -7.88 -7.10 11.14
C GLU A 20 -6.54 -6.86 11.83
N GLY A 21 -6.18 -5.59 12.02
CA GLY A 21 -4.91 -5.26 12.66
C GLY A 21 -4.63 -3.77 12.73
N THR A 22 -3.43 -3.46 13.21
CA THR A 22 -2.92 -2.10 13.27
C THR A 22 -1.99 -1.86 12.08
N VAL A 23 -2.18 -0.72 11.42
CA VAL A 23 -1.32 -0.25 10.34
C VAL A 23 -0.86 1.18 10.60
N TYR A 24 0.13 1.60 9.85
CA TYR A 24 0.75 2.92 9.96
C TYR A 24 0.73 3.62 8.62
N ARG A 25 0.49 4.93 8.63
CA ARG A 25 0.50 5.73 7.42
C ARG A 25 1.17 7.09 7.67
N HIS A 26 2.16 7.40 6.84
CA HIS A 26 2.80 8.72 6.82
C HIS A 26 2.02 9.66 5.91
N MET A 27 1.75 10.88 6.38
CA MET A 27 1.10 11.94 5.62
C MET A 27 1.83 13.26 5.75
N PHE A 28 1.71 14.10 4.72
CA PHE A 28 2.22 15.48 4.72
C PHE A 28 1.12 16.49 4.97
N GLY A 29 1.50 17.59 5.61
CA GLY A 29 0.63 18.75 5.82
C GLY A 29 -0.62 18.43 6.63
N SER A 30 -1.76 18.93 6.15
CA SER A 30 -3.07 18.73 6.78
C SER A 30 -3.88 17.57 6.21
N HIS A 31 -3.28 16.77 5.33
CA HIS A 31 -3.99 15.64 4.74
C HIS A 31 -4.24 14.54 5.76
N GLY A 32 -5.51 14.13 5.87
CA GLY A 32 -5.91 13.03 6.75
C GLY A 32 -5.50 11.64 6.20
N PRO A 33 -5.38 10.64 7.08
CA PRO A 33 -4.90 9.31 6.71
C PRO A 33 -5.87 8.50 5.84
N ALA A 34 -7.15 8.88 5.77
CA ALA A 34 -8.15 8.22 4.92
C ALA A 34 -8.13 8.73 3.46
N ARG A 35 -7.32 9.75 3.14
CA ARG A 35 -7.22 10.25 1.78
C ARG A 35 -6.62 9.20 0.85
N SER A 36 -7.36 8.82 -0.19
CA SER A 36 -6.90 7.88 -1.21
C SER A 36 -5.92 8.51 -2.19
N ASN A 37 -5.07 7.68 -2.77
CA ASN A 37 -4.25 8.00 -3.93
C ASN A 37 -5.04 7.68 -5.20
N THR A 38 -5.28 8.70 -6.02
CA THR A 38 -5.97 8.58 -7.33
C THR A 38 -5.03 8.80 -8.51
N GLY A 39 -3.83 9.33 -8.24
CA GLY A 39 -2.82 9.62 -9.26
C GLY A 39 -2.05 8.41 -9.76
N GLY A 40 -2.24 7.27 -9.13
CA GLY A 40 -1.48 6.06 -9.40
C GLY A 40 -0.20 5.95 -8.57
N ALA A 41 0.10 4.73 -8.15
CA ALA A 41 1.32 4.36 -7.45
C ALA A 41 1.73 2.94 -7.86
N ARG A 42 2.42 2.19 -7.00
CA ARG A 42 2.91 0.85 -7.35
C ARG A 42 1.78 -0.13 -7.68
N TRP A 43 0.71 -0.16 -6.87
CA TRP A 43 -0.36 -1.16 -6.97
C TRP A 43 -1.69 -0.61 -7.50
N ASN A 44 -1.77 0.66 -7.87
CA ASN A 44 -2.95 1.23 -8.51
C ASN A 44 -2.57 2.05 -9.74
N PRO A 45 -3.24 1.85 -10.89
CA PRO A 45 -3.12 2.76 -12.01
C PRO A 45 -3.79 4.11 -11.70
N PRO A 46 -3.48 5.19 -12.44
CA PRO A 46 -4.24 6.43 -12.36
C PRO A 46 -5.73 6.18 -12.55
N GLY A 47 -6.54 6.81 -11.70
CA GLY A 47 -8.01 6.67 -11.70
C GLY A 47 -8.56 5.58 -10.78
N LEU A 48 -7.77 4.59 -10.40
CA LEU A 48 -8.13 3.64 -9.34
C LEU A 48 -7.69 4.24 -7.99
N GLU A 49 -8.63 4.35 -7.06
CA GLU A 49 -8.33 4.82 -5.71
C GLU A 49 -7.64 3.73 -4.87
N ALA A 50 -6.64 4.13 -4.10
CA ALA A 50 -6.00 3.22 -3.16
C ALA A 50 -5.49 3.97 -1.92
N ILE A 51 -5.62 3.33 -0.76
CA ILE A 51 -5.02 3.80 0.49
C ILE A 51 -3.82 2.91 0.80
N TYR A 52 -2.63 3.49 0.84
CA TYR A 52 -1.39 2.78 1.17
C TYR A 52 -1.09 2.90 2.66
N THR A 53 -0.93 1.77 3.31
CA THR A 53 -0.53 1.66 4.72
C THR A 53 0.57 0.63 4.87
N SER A 54 1.27 0.64 6.00
CA SER A 54 2.30 -0.35 6.34
C SER A 54 1.94 -1.06 7.63
N CYS A 55 2.22 -2.35 7.71
CA CYS A 55 1.93 -3.14 8.90
C CYS A 55 2.89 -2.81 10.06
N GLU A 56 4.05 -2.22 9.75
CA GLU A 56 5.03 -1.78 10.75
C GLU A 56 5.32 -0.29 10.59
N ARG A 57 5.52 0.41 11.73
CA ARG A 57 5.84 1.84 11.75
C ARG A 57 7.12 2.16 10.96
N GLU A 58 8.15 1.33 11.13
CA GLU A 58 9.45 1.46 10.45
C GLU A 58 9.30 1.29 8.94
N THR A 59 8.39 0.45 8.49
CA THR A 59 8.07 0.28 7.06
C THR A 59 7.41 1.55 6.50
N ALA A 60 6.46 2.13 7.21
CA ALA A 60 5.84 3.38 6.81
C ALA A 60 6.85 4.53 6.69
N LEU A 61 7.81 4.60 7.62
CA LEU A 61 8.91 5.57 7.56
C LEU A 61 9.85 5.31 6.37
N ALA A 62 10.24 4.06 6.13
CA ALA A 62 11.12 3.71 5.01
C ALA A 62 10.49 4.05 3.64
N GLU A 63 9.20 3.76 3.47
CA GLU A 63 8.46 4.14 2.26
C GLU A 63 8.42 5.67 2.09
N ALA A 64 8.14 6.42 3.17
CA ALA A 64 8.11 7.88 3.14
C ALA A 64 9.49 8.48 2.84
N GLU A 65 10.55 8.03 3.50
CA GLU A 65 11.92 8.54 3.28
C GLU A 65 12.42 8.27 1.86
N TYR A 66 12.04 7.14 1.25
CA TYR A 66 12.36 6.89 -0.15
C TYR A 66 11.77 7.96 -1.07
N TYR A 67 10.48 8.27 -0.92
CA TYR A 67 9.83 9.30 -1.74
C TYR A 67 10.37 10.70 -1.47
N ILE A 68 10.71 11.01 -0.22
CA ILE A 68 11.35 12.28 0.15
C ILE A 68 12.73 12.40 -0.51
N GLY A 69 13.51 11.32 -0.49
CA GLY A 69 14.85 11.27 -1.11
C GLY A 69 14.84 11.43 -2.63
N MET A 70 13.73 11.13 -3.29
CA MET A 70 13.57 11.34 -4.73
C MET A 70 13.22 12.80 -5.09
N GLN A 71 12.84 13.63 -4.13
CA GLN A 71 12.53 15.03 -4.39
C GLN A 71 13.81 15.86 -4.48
N PRO A 72 13.88 16.84 -5.40
CA PRO A 72 15.05 17.72 -5.52
C PRO A 72 15.27 18.59 -4.26
N LEU A 73 14.21 18.85 -3.51
CA LEU A 73 14.24 19.55 -2.23
C LEU A 73 13.42 18.79 -1.20
N ARG A 74 13.93 18.70 0.04
CA ARG A 74 13.20 18.08 1.13
C ARG A 74 11.94 18.89 1.46
N PRO A 75 10.74 18.25 1.54
CA PRO A 75 9.52 18.95 1.87
C PRO A 75 9.58 19.61 3.25
N LYS A 76 9.13 20.87 3.35
CA LYS A 76 9.02 21.61 4.63
C LYS A 76 7.67 21.39 5.32
N ALA A 77 6.73 20.69 4.66
CA ALA A 77 5.43 20.42 5.23
C ALA A 77 5.55 19.54 6.49
N LYS A 78 4.64 19.77 7.45
CA LYS A 78 4.49 18.92 8.63
C LYS A 78 4.36 17.46 8.19
N ARG A 79 5.03 16.57 8.90
CA ARG A 79 4.98 15.13 8.70
C ARG A 79 4.30 14.47 9.89
N THR A 80 3.37 13.58 9.62
CA THR A 80 2.63 12.86 10.68
C THR A 80 2.58 11.38 10.33
N ILE A 81 2.86 10.52 11.30
CA ILE A 81 2.57 9.09 11.26
C ILE A 81 1.26 8.87 12.01
N TYR A 82 0.30 8.27 11.32
CA TYR A 82 -0.95 7.82 11.92
C TYR A 82 -0.86 6.34 12.25
N THR A 83 -1.35 5.99 13.44
CA THR A 83 -1.61 4.60 13.83
C THR A 83 -3.10 4.34 13.63
N ILE A 84 -3.44 3.30 12.88
CA ILE A 84 -4.79 3.08 12.38
C ILE A 84 -5.18 1.63 12.64
N ARG A 85 -6.35 1.41 13.27
CA ARG A 85 -6.98 0.10 13.32
C ARG A 85 -7.79 -0.10 12.05
N VAL A 86 -7.52 -1.20 11.33
CA VAL A 86 -8.19 -1.54 10.07
C VAL A 86 -8.84 -2.90 10.20
N SER A 87 -10.07 -3.03 9.65
CA SER A 87 -10.81 -4.27 9.52
C SER A 87 -11.35 -4.39 8.10
N LEU A 88 -10.94 -5.42 7.37
CA LEU A 88 -11.34 -5.69 5.99
C LEU A 88 -11.84 -7.14 5.90
N GLY A 89 -12.89 -7.36 5.10
CA GLY A 89 -13.52 -8.68 4.99
C GLY A 89 -12.86 -9.60 3.98
N ASN A 90 -12.16 -9.04 3.00
CA ASN A 90 -11.81 -9.78 1.79
C ASN A 90 -10.50 -9.24 1.18
N ILE A 91 -9.36 -9.76 1.63
CA ILE A 91 -8.05 -9.41 1.09
C ILE A 91 -7.32 -10.62 0.51
N ILE A 92 -6.44 -10.36 -0.45
CA ILE A 92 -5.46 -11.33 -0.95
C ILE A 92 -4.11 -11.06 -0.29
N ASP A 93 -3.48 -12.11 0.22
CA ASP A 93 -2.13 -12.03 0.77
C ASP A 93 -1.09 -12.41 -0.30
N LEU A 94 -0.43 -11.39 -0.84
CA LEU A 94 0.70 -11.49 -1.77
C LEU A 94 2.05 -11.29 -1.06
N SER A 95 2.09 -11.30 0.26
CA SER A 95 3.36 -11.10 1.00
C SER A 95 4.29 -12.31 0.91
N GLY A 96 3.75 -13.49 0.59
CA GLY A 96 4.52 -14.72 0.40
C GLY A 96 5.20 -14.81 -0.99
N PRO A 97 6.44 -15.34 -1.07
CA PRO A 97 7.22 -15.35 -2.30
C PRO A 97 6.63 -16.22 -3.42
N ARG A 98 5.88 -17.28 -3.06
CA ARG A 98 5.32 -18.23 -4.03
C ARG A 98 4.33 -17.55 -4.97
N LEU A 99 3.37 -16.81 -4.43
CA LEU A 99 2.31 -16.20 -5.22
C LEU A 99 2.84 -15.03 -6.04
N LEU A 100 3.75 -14.23 -5.46
CA LEU A 100 4.47 -13.19 -6.20
C LEU A 100 5.22 -13.75 -7.41
N SER A 101 5.95 -14.85 -7.22
CA SER A 101 6.69 -15.51 -8.31
C SER A 101 5.77 -16.00 -9.42
N GLN A 102 4.61 -16.59 -9.09
CA GLN A 102 3.61 -17.01 -10.07
C GLN A 102 3.05 -15.84 -10.88
N LEU A 103 2.94 -14.67 -10.26
CA LEU A 103 2.52 -13.42 -10.91
C LEU A 103 3.65 -12.68 -11.64
N GLY A 104 4.85 -13.24 -11.68
CA GLY A 104 6.01 -12.63 -12.33
C GLY A 104 6.65 -11.48 -11.55
N ILE A 105 6.34 -11.34 -10.26
CA ILE A 105 6.93 -10.33 -9.38
C ILE A 105 8.20 -10.88 -8.75
N THR A 106 9.34 -10.39 -9.22
CA THR A 106 10.66 -10.62 -8.61
C THR A 106 11.05 -9.44 -7.72
N ASP A 107 12.14 -9.56 -6.97
CA ASP A 107 12.67 -8.45 -6.16
C ASP A 107 13.05 -7.25 -7.04
N GLU A 108 13.56 -7.48 -8.26
CA GLU A 108 13.88 -6.44 -9.23
C GLU A 108 12.61 -5.71 -9.70
N VAL A 109 11.54 -6.43 -10.02
CA VAL A 109 10.24 -5.84 -10.40
C VAL A 109 9.66 -5.05 -9.24
N LEU A 110 9.70 -5.61 -8.01
CA LEU A 110 9.18 -4.95 -6.83
C LEU A 110 9.93 -3.66 -6.50
N SER A 111 11.25 -3.61 -6.69
CA SER A 111 12.09 -2.43 -6.41
C SER A 111 12.15 -1.43 -7.57
N SER A 112 11.73 -1.83 -8.77
CA SER A 112 11.76 -1.00 -9.99
C SER A 112 10.92 0.28 -9.85
N ILE A 113 11.29 1.29 -10.65
CA ILE A 113 10.48 2.48 -10.90
C ILE A 113 9.34 2.20 -11.90
N ASP A 114 9.46 1.14 -12.71
CA ASP A 114 8.37 0.67 -13.57
C ASP A 114 7.39 -0.16 -12.73
N HIS A 115 6.20 0.38 -12.54
CA HIS A 115 5.13 -0.23 -11.77
C HIS A 115 4.08 -0.94 -12.64
N SER A 116 4.32 -1.08 -13.94
CA SER A 116 3.29 -1.54 -14.89
C SER A 116 2.65 -2.86 -14.50
N LEU A 117 3.46 -3.88 -14.18
CA LEU A 117 2.96 -5.19 -13.77
C LEU A 117 2.22 -5.15 -12.43
N CYS A 118 2.80 -4.46 -11.43
CA CYS A 118 2.15 -4.31 -10.11
C CYS A 118 0.79 -3.60 -10.23
N ARG A 119 0.70 -2.57 -11.09
CA ARG A 119 -0.56 -1.83 -11.34
C ARG A 119 -1.63 -2.70 -11.96
N VAL A 120 -1.27 -3.55 -12.91
CA VAL A 120 -2.20 -4.50 -13.53
C VAL A 120 -2.71 -5.50 -12.50
N ILE A 121 -1.84 -6.03 -11.65
CA ILE A 121 -2.22 -6.94 -10.56
C ILE A 121 -3.16 -6.25 -9.57
N GLY A 122 -2.82 -5.06 -9.08
CA GLY A 122 -3.67 -4.34 -8.14
C GLY A 122 -5.04 -3.99 -8.72
N ALA A 123 -5.09 -3.57 -9.99
CA ALA A 123 -6.34 -3.32 -10.67
C ALA A 123 -7.17 -4.60 -10.89
N ALA A 124 -6.53 -5.75 -11.11
CA ALA A 124 -7.22 -7.03 -11.20
C ALA A 124 -7.80 -7.48 -9.85
N VAL A 125 -7.08 -7.22 -8.75
CA VAL A 125 -7.55 -7.49 -7.38
C VAL A 125 -8.81 -6.67 -7.06
N ASP A 126 -8.79 -5.36 -7.37
CA ASP A 126 -9.97 -4.50 -7.24
C ASP A 126 -11.13 -4.96 -8.12
N TRP A 127 -10.85 -5.28 -9.39
CA TRP A 127 -11.86 -5.76 -10.34
C TRP A 127 -12.52 -7.07 -9.90
N LEU A 128 -11.77 -7.96 -9.22
CA LEU A 128 -12.30 -9.19 -8.62
C LEU A 128 -13.15 -8.94 -7.36
N GLY A 129 -13.23 -7.69 -6.88
CA GLY A 129 -14.05 -7.30 -5.74
C GLY A 129 -13.39 -7.51 -4.38
N HIS A 130 -12.06 -7.54 -4.34
CA HIS A 130 -11.34 -7.64 -3.07
C HIS A 130 -11.15 -6.26 -2.42
N ASP A 131 -11.22 -6.21 -1.08
CA ASP A 131 -11.04 -4.98 -0.30
C ASP A 131 -9.61 -4.42 -0.37
N GLY A 132 -8.64 -5.29 -0.64
CA GLY A 132 -7.25 -4.90 -0.71
C GLY A 132 -6.30 -6.09 -0.83
N LEU A 133 -5.01 -5.79 -0.70
CA LEU A 133 -3.94 -6.78 -0.77
C LEU A 133 -2.82 -6.49 0.25
N LEU A 134 -2.23 -7.56 0.79
CA LEU A 134 -0.97 -7.51 1.52
C LEU A 134 0.18 -7.76 0.54
N VAL A 135 1.21 -6.94 0.59
CA VAL A 135 2.38 -7.03 -0.29
C VAL A 135 3.66 -6.75 0.50
N PRO A 136 4.81 -7.31 0.08
CA PRO A 136 6.07 -6.94 0.70
C PRO A 136 6.40 -5.48 0.40
N SER A 137 7.06 -4.82 1.34
CA SER A 137 7.60 -3.47 1.13
C SER A 137 8.75 -3.53 0.13
N ALA A 138 8.73 -2.61 -0.84
CA ALA A 138 9.84 -2.43 -1.77
C ALA A 138 11.03 -1.67 -1.13
N ARG A 139 10.86 -1.11 0.06
CA ARG A 139 11.81 -0.19 0.69
C ARG A 139 12.37 -0.68 2.02
N ARG A 140 11.72 -1.67 2.64
CA ARG A 140 12.19 -2.28 3.87
C ARG A 140 12.09 -3.80 3.77
N ARG A 141 13.22 -4.48 3.79
CA ARG A 141 13.26 -5.94 3.78
C ARG A 141 12.52 -6.52 4.99
N GLY A 142 11.62 -7.46 4.75
CA GLY A 142 10.76 -8.07 5.77
C GLY A 142 9.57 -7.20 6.19
N GLY A 143 9.45 -5.97 5.68
CA GLY A 143 8.28 -5.12 5.89
C GLY A 143 7.12 -5.51 4.99
N THR A 144 5.90 -5.25 5.46
CA THR A 144 4.66 -5.54 4.73
C THR A 144 3.81 -4.28 4.61
N ASN A 145 3.24 -4.08 3.44
CA ASN A 145 2.26 -3.03 3.18
C ASN A 145 0.86 -3.63 2.99
N LEU A 146 -0.14 -2.95 3.52
CA LEU A 146 -1.55 -3.19 3.24
C LEU A 146 -2.04 -2.09 2.30
N VAL A 147 -2.43 -2.47 1.09
CA VAL A 147 -3.03 -1.58 0.10
C VAL A 147 -4.53 -1.82 0.08
N ILE A 148 -5.32 -0.78 0.33
CA ILE A 148 -6.77 -0.85 0.47
C ILE A 148 -7.41 -0.23 -0.75
N PHE A 149 -8.27 -0.97 -1.43
CA PHE A 149 -9.06 -0.53 -2.59
C PHE A 149 -10.51 -0.21 -2.24
N ARG A 150 -10.99 -0.71 -1.12
CA ARG A 150 -12.37 -0.47 -0.67
C ARG A 150 -12.61 1.01 -0.38
N HIS A 151 -13.67 1.59 -0.96
CA HIS A 151 -13.99 3.02 -0.90
C HIS A 151 -15.00 3.39 0.19
N ASP A 152 -15.82 2.44 0.63
CA ASP A 152 -16.91 2.62 1.57
C ASP A 152 -16.55 2.26 3.02
N LEU A 153 -15.33 2.54 3.42
CA LEU A 153 -14.84 2.27 4.78
C LEU A 153 -15.65 3.05 5.82
N SER A 154 -16.23 2.32 6.77
CA SER A 154 -16.87 2.92 7.94
C SER A 154 -15.84 3.38 8.97
N ALA A 155 -16.27 4.12 9.98
CA ALA A 155 -15.42 4.52 11.11
C ALA A 155 -14.92 3.31 11.93
N SER A 156 -15.60 2.16 11.86
CA SER A 156 -15.15 0.92 12.48
C SER A 156 -14.15 0.15 11.61
N ASP A 157 -14.24 0.30 10.28
CA ASP A 157 -13.33 -0.36 9.35
C ASP A 157 -11.95 0.33 9.28
N PHE A 158 -11.93 1.65 9.51
CA PHE A 158 -10.71 2.45 9.44
C PHE A 158 -10.72 3.50 10.56
N LYS A 159 -10.07 3.19 11.67
CA LYS A 159 -10.07 4.01 12.89
C LYS A 159 -8.68 4.48 13.26
N VAL A 160 -8.45 5.79 13.23
CA VAL A 160 -7.24 6.40 13.76
C VAL A 160 -7.21 6.25 15.27
N THR A 161 -6.17 5.65 15.81
CA THR A 161 -5.98 5.42 17.25
C THR A 161 -4.89 6.29 17.87
N ALA A 162 -3.95 6.76 17.07
CA ALA A 162 -2.91 7.70 17.48
C ALA A 162 -2.34 8.47 16.29
N GLU A 163 -1.73 9.60 16.57
CA GLU A 163 -0.94 10.38 15.61
C GLU A 163 0.36 10.86 16.26
N GLU A 164 1.43 10.84 15.48
CA GLU A 164 2.76 11.27 15.90
C GLU A 164 3.32 12.25 14.87
N VAL A 165 3.66 13.45 15.32
CA VAL A 165 4.37 14.43 14.47
C VAL A 165 5.84 14.04 14.41
N ILE A 166 6.34 13.84 13.20
CA ILE A 166 7.75 13.56 12.96
C ILE A 166 8.50 14.90 12.98
N ALA A 167 9.47 15.00 13.87
CA ALA A 167 10.34 16.19 13.92
C ALA A 167 11.08 16.36 12.57
N PRO A 168 11.26 17.58 12.10
CA PRO A 168 12.15 17.85 10.98
C PRO A 168 13.54 17.30 11.29
N ASP A 169 14.12 16.56 10.37
CA ASP A 169 15.52 16.14 10.50
C ASP A 169 16.40 17.39 10.55
N GLU A 170 17.11 17.61 11.63
CA GLU A 170 18.10 18.71 11.78
C GLU A 170 19.37 18.50 10.95
N ARG A 171 19.36 17.56 10.01
CA ARG A 171 20.48 17.38 9.08
C ARG A 171 20.41 18.42 7.96
N THR A 172 21.08 19.52 8.24
CA THR A 172 21.54 20.51 7.23
C THR A 172 22.51 19.85 6.26
#